data_391dcd19413e3e53e7d568433fdb6828
#
_entry.id   391dcd19413e3e53e7d568433fdb6828
#
_cell.length_a   1.000
_cell.length_b   1.000
_cell.length_c   1.000
_cell.angle_alpha   90.00
_cell.angle_beta   90.00
_cell.angle_gamma   90.00
#
_symmetry.space_group_name_H-M   'P 1'
#
loop_
_entity.id
_entity.type
_entity.pdbx_description
1 polymer ?
#
loop_
_entity_poly.entity_id
_entity_poly.type
_entity_poly.pdbx_seq_one_letter_code
_entity_poly.pdbx_strand_id
1 'polypeptide(L)'
;MEARAKPGAAETYRERAERRRRVRGTGEARGDGWQRTDEDEHLLRLATRYSTLTLHQAAYACWGGRIEAARRRVRLMAEAGLLLRSADVRWARTVLWPTERGARIAGTGLSAPRPPGERLLHRLAVADVGIALEANGYAVLSEREVHAAEAVPGRPAQLLETMRVPGVPTGARRGETLAVPVGARAVHWPDLVVVEPTPRFPIAVEVELTPKATDALRAILRAYRRAQRRVLYLATEPVARQLQGHPGPDGAWVDGAAQDAGLRPPGEPRPGVVGQLSVRPFTAVDPVVARRAAQRAARLRGG
;
A
#
# COMPACT_ATOMS: atom_id res chain seq x y z
N MET A 1 29.47 5.28 53.18
CA MET A 1 28.28 5.78 52.44
C MET A 1 28.68 5.86 50.96
N GLU A 2 28.50 4.76 50.23
CA GLU A 2 28.85 4.67 48.80
C GLU A 2 27.71 5.23 47.96
N ALA A 3 28.05 6.18 47.11
CA ALA A 3 27.10 6.79 46.19
C ALA A 3 26.79 5.81 45.04
N ARG A 4 25.55 5.31 45.00
CA ARG A 4 24.99 4.52 43.89
C ARG A 4 25.00 5.35 42.59
N ALA A 5 25.78 4.92 41.62
CA ALA A 5 25.79 5.49 40.28
C ALA A 5 24.38 5.36 39.63
N LYS A 6 23.86 6.45 39.06
CA LYS A 6 22.60 6.50 38.30
C LYS A 6 22.71 5.62 37.04
N PRO A 7 21.69 4.83 36.71
CA PRO A 7 21.70 4.09 35.43
C PRO A 7 21.74 5.07 34.25
N GLY A 8 22.69 4.85 33.36
CA GLY A 8 22.95 5.69 32.19
C GLY A 8 21.71 5.86 31.28
N ALA A 9 21.56 7.03 30.73
CA ALA A 9 20.52 7.38 29.79
C ALA A 9 20.47 6.35 28.63
N ALA A 10 19.27 5.92 28.30
CA ALA A 10 19.07 4.99 27.17
C ALA A 10 19.61 5.59 25.87
N GLU A 11 20.60 4.91 25.30
CA GLU A 11 21.22 5.26 24.02
C GLU A 11 20.17 5.50 22.94
N THR A 12 20.17 6.66 22.31
CA THR A 12 19.20 7.03 21.28
C THR A 12 19.35 6.14 20.03
N TYR A 13 18.30 6.03 19.24
CA TYR A 13 18.32 5.28 17.98
C TYR A 13 19.45 5.73 17.04
N ARG A 14 19.76 7.04 17.03
CA ARG A 14 20.82 7.63 16.22
C ARG A 14 22.21 7.19 16.67
N GLU A 15 22.47 7.21 17.97
CA GLU A 15 23.73 6.76 18.58
C GLU A 15 23.98 5.27 18.35
N ARG A 16 22.92 4.43 18.46
CA ARG A 16 23.01 3.00 18.12
C ARG A 16 23.31 2.77 16.64
N ALA A 17 22.73 3.58 15.75
CA ALA A 17 22.98 3.49 14.31
C ALA A 17 24.41 3.92 13.97
N GLU A 18 24.93 4.97 14.59
CA GLU A 18 26.30 5.44 14.41
C GLU A 18 27.35 4.48 15.01
N ARG A 19 27.08 3.90 16.20
CA ARG A 19 27.93 2.87 16.79
C ARG A 19 28.02 1.63 15.89
N ARG A 20 26.90 1.21 15.31
CA ARG A 20 26.87 0.08 14.35
C ARG A 20 27.64 0.41 13.06
N ARG A 21 27.65 1.67 12.61
CA ARG A 21 28.46 2.09 11.48
C ARG A 21 29.96 2.05 11.77
N ARG A 22 30.40 2.47 12.97
CA ARG A 22 31.81 2.45 13.40
C ARG A 22 32.36 1.01 13.56
N VAL A 23 31.57 0.09 14.12
CA VAL A 23 31.97 -1.32 14.31
C VAL A 23 32.12 -2.06 12.96
N ARG A 24 31.45 -1.60 11.88
CA ARG A 24 31.55 -2.18 10.53
C ARG A 24 32.76 -1.69 9.70
N GLY A 25 33.46 -0.67 10.15
CA GLY A 25 34.61 -0.12 9.42
C GLY A 25 35.92 -0.87 9.58
N THR A 26 36.01 -1.90 10.43
CA THR A 26 37.28 -2.54 10.80
C THR A 26 37.29 -4.08 10.65
N GLY A 27 36.37 -4.68 9.93
CA GLY A 27 36.32 -6.12 9.71
C GLY A 27 36.47 -6.52 8.28
N GLU A 28 37.55 -7.23 7.95
CA GLU A 28 37.70 -7.98 6.70
C GLU A 28 36.49 -8.91 6.53
N ALA A 29 35.90 -8.90 5.34
CA ALA A 29 34.75 -9.70 4.98
C ALA A 29 35.11 -11.19 5.03
N ARG A 30 34.78 -11.87 6.11
CA ARG A 30 34.73 -13.33 6.15
C ARG A 30 33.59 -13.80 5.26
N GLY A 31 33.82 -14.83 4.46
CA GLY A 31 33.03 -15.36 3.36
C GLY A 31 31.60 -15.86 3.63
N ASP A 32 30.93 -15.42 4.70
CA ASP A 32 29.49 -15.65 4.96
C ASP A 32 28.62 -14.46 4.56
N GLY A 33 29.04 -13.72 3.52
CA GLY A 33 28.30 -12.58 2.97
C GLY A 33 26.91 -13.00 2.47
N TRP A 34 25.94 -12.09 2.59
CA TRP A 34 24.62 -12.27 2.01
C TRP A 34 24.72 -12.68 0.53
N GLN A 35 24.19 -13.85 0.22
CA GLN A 35 24.01 -14.35 -1.14
C GLN A 35 22.57 -14.07 -1.57
N ARG A 36 22.42 -13.47 -2.74
CA ARG A 36 21.15 -13.11 -3.35
C ARG A 36 20.37 -14.37 -3.71
N THR A 37 19.08 -14.38 -3.36
CA THR A 37 18.11 -15.37 -3.83
C THR A 37 16.93 -14.66 -4.50
N ASP A 38 16.12 -15.42 -5.25
CA ASP A 38 14.94 -14.89 -5.93
C ASP A 38 13.92 -14.32 -4.93
N GLU A 39 13.77 -14.97 -3.77
CA GLU A 39 12.87 -14.49 -2.71
C GLU A 39 13.35 -13.17 -2.09
N ASP A 40 14.67 -12.97 -1.96
CA ASP A 40 15.24 -11.71 -1.46
C ASP A 40 14.96 -10.57 -2.46
N GLU A 41 15.14 -10.85 -3.74
CA GLU A 41 14.84 -9.90 -4.80
C GLU A 41 13.34 -9.56 -4.84
N HIS A 42 12.50 -10.58 -4.72
CA HIS A 42 11.07 -10.42 -4.65
C HIS A 42 10.67 -9.57 -3.43
N LEU A 43 11.24 -9.84 -2.25
CA LEU A 43 11.03 -9.02 -1.07
C LEU A 43 11.45 -7.57 -1.27
N LEU A 44 12.64 -7.32 -1.84
CA LEU A 44 13.10 -5.95 -2.11
C LEU A 44 12.17 -5.23 -3.07
N ARG A 45 11.68 -5.93 -4.09
CA ARG A 45 10.72 -5.41 -5.07
C ARG A 45 9.40 -5.01 -4.39
N LEU A 46 8.82 -5.90 -3.59
CA LEU A 46 7.60 -5.60 -2.84
C LEU A 46 7.80 -4.43 -1.85
N ALA A 47 8.88 -4.46 -1.06
CA ALA A 47 9.17 -3.41 -0.09
C ALA A 47 9.41 -2.05 -0.76
N THR A 48 9.97 -2.02 -1.97
CA THR A 48 10.17 -0.80 -2.75
C THR A 48 8.87 -0.29 -3.32
N ARG A 49 8.01 -1.15 -3.84
CA ARG A 49 6.71 -0.81 -4.43
C ARG A 49 5.70 -0.34 -3.38
N TYR A 50 5.58 -1.04 -2.27
CA TYR A 50 4.61 -0.74 -1.20
C TYR A 50 5.17 0.13 -0.07
N SER A 51 6.42 0.58 -0.17
CA SER A 51 7.12 1.42 0.80
C SER A 51 7.50 0.72 2.10
N THR A 52 6.66 -0.14 2.64
CA THR A 52 6.87 -0.82 3.92
C THR A 52 6.06 -2.11 3.99
N LEU A 53 6.60 -3.11 4.68
CA LEU A 53 5.97 -4.40 4.89
C LEU A 53 6.12 -4.82 6.36
N THR A 54 5.22 -5.66 6.84
CA THR A 54 5.48 -6.43 8.05
C THR A 54 6.29 -7.69 7.73
N LEU A 55 6.90 -8.29 8.75
CA LEU A 55 7.57 -9.58 8.61
C LEU A 55 6.58 -10.69 8.18
N HIS A 56 5.31 -10.60 8.57
CA HIS A 56 4.28 -11.56 8.17
C HIS A 56 3.93 -11.43 6.69
N GLN A 57 3.74 -10.22 6.20
CA GLN A 57 3.52 -9.95 4.77
C GLN A 57 4.70 -10.47 3.93
N ALA A 58 5.93 -10.21 4.38
CA ALA A 58 7.14 -10.74 3.74
C ALA A 58 7.16 -12.27 3.75
N ALA A 59 6.83 -12.91 4.88
CA ALA A 59 6.78 -14.36 4.99
C ALA A 59 5.72 -14.96 4.06
N TYR A 60 4.54 -14.37 4.02
CA TYR A 60 3.45 -14.81 3.15
C TYR A 60 3.85 -14.73 1.67
N ALA A 61 4.37 -13.58 1.24
CA ALA A 61 4.66 -13.31 -0.17
C ALA A 61 5.87 -14.10 -0.69
N CYS A 62 6.91 -14.28 0.13
CA CYS A 62 8.20 -14.80 -0.36
C CYS A 62 8.54 -16.20 0.16
N TRP A 63 7.93 -16.64 1.26
CA TRP A 63 8.32 -17.93 1.90
C TRP A 63 7.12 -18.80 2.27
N GLY A 64 5.96 -18.63 1.64
CA GLY A 64 4.77 -19.45 1.88
C GLY A 64 4.32 -19.43 3.35
N GLY A 65 4.42 -18.28 4.01
CA GLY A 65 4.04 -18.08 5.41
C GLY A 65 5.07 -18.52 6.45
N ARG A 66 6.23 -19.06 6.04
CA ARG A 66 7.29 -19.54 6.95
C ARG A 66 8.04 -18.38 7.62
N ILE A 67 7.51 -17.93 8.76
CA ILE A 67 7.97 -16.71 9.48
C ILE A 67 9.44 -16.77 9.91
N GLU A 68 9.94 -17.93 10.32
CA GLU A 68 11.33 -18.09 10.74
C GLU A 68 12.32 -18.00 9.56
N ALA A 69 11.94 -18.52 8.38
CA ALA A 69 12.71 -18.34 7.16
C ALA A 69 12.79 -16.85 6.80
N ALA A 70 11.66 -16.14 6.81
CA ALA A 70 11.60 -14.70 6.58
C ALA A 70 12.46 -13.94 7.60
N ARG A 71 12.36 -14.27 8.89
CA ARG A 71 13.13 -13.62 9.96
C ARG A 71 14.64 -13.75 9.74
N ARG A 72 15.10 -14.95 9.40
CA ARG A 72 16.52 -15.22 9.12
C ARG A 72 16.98 -14.42 7.90
N ARG A 73 16.25 -14.48 6.77
CA ARG A 73 16.63 -13.76 5.54
C ARG A 73 16.62 -12.24 5.72
N VAL A 74 15.57 -11.69 6.31
CA VAL A 74 15.47 -10.26 6.63
C VAL A 74 16.63 -9.78 7.50
N ARG A 75 17.08 -10.60 8.47
CA ARG A 75 18.26 -10.29 9.28
C ARG A 75 19.51 -10.16 8.41
N LEU A 76 19.79 -11.15 7.56
CA LEU A 76 20.94 -11.14 6.66
C LEU A 76 20.89 -9.96 5.68
N MET A 77 19.73 -9.67 5.10
CA MET A 77 19.55 -8.52 4.21
C MET A 77 19.74 -7.17 4.93
N ALA A 78 19.32 -7.08 6.20
CA ALA A 78 19.54 -5.89 7.01
C ALA A 78 21.03 -5.72 7.38
N GLU A 79 21.72 -6.80 7.69
CA GLU A 79 23.18 -6.82 7.91
C GLU A 79 23.94 -6.44 6.66
N ALA A 80 23.49 -6.87 5.48
CA ALA A 80 24.01 -6.46 4.18
C ALA A 80 23.65 -5.02 3.78
N GLY A 81 22.86 -4.29 4.60
CA GLY A 81 22.48 -2.91 4.33
C GLY A 81 21.44 -2.73 3.22
N LEU A 82 20.63 -3.76 2.94
CA LEU A 82 19.59 -3.72 1.90
C LEU A 82 18.22 -3.33 2.44
N LEU A 83 17.94 -3.73 3.67
CA LEU A 83 16.70 -3.43 4.38
C LEU A 83 16.99 -2.69 5.68
N LEU A 84 16.07 -1.84 6.05
CA LEU A 84 15.94 -1.31 7.39
C LEU A 84 14.79 -2.03 8.07
N ARG A 85 14.92 -2.24 9.38
CA ARG A 85 13.89 -2.86 10.20
C ARG A 85 13.71 -2.09 11.49
N SER A 86 12.49 -1.90 11.91
CA SER A 86 12.16 -1.36 13.23
C SER A 86 11.21 -2.32 13.94
N ALA A 87 11.50 -2.64 15.17
CA ALA A 87 10.52 -3.20 16.07
C ALA A 87 9.73 -2.01 16.66
N ASP A 88 8.68 -1.58 15.99
CA ASP A 88 7.80 -0.57 16.56
C ASP A 88 7.01 -1.20 17.70
N VAL A 89 7.34 -0.80 18.93
CA VAL A 89 6.70 -1.29 20.16
C VAL A 89 5.18 -1.08 20.13
N ARG A 90 4.72 0.00 19.46
CA ARG A 90 3.29 0.28 19.28
C ARG A 90 2.58 -0.76 18.41
N TRP A 91 3.33 -1.47 17.58
CA TRP A 91 2.81 -2.47 16.67
C TRP A 91 3.08 -3.91 17.13
N ALA A 92 3.96 -4.10 18.10
CA ALA A 92 4.46 -5.41 18.54
C ALA A 92 4.96 -6.30 17.38
N ARG A 93 5.42 -5.68 16.28
CA ARG A 93 5.82 -6.35 15.03
C ARG A 93 7.00 -5.67 14.38
N THR A 94 7.81 -6.44 13.68
CA THR A 94 8.89 -5.92 12.86
C THR A 94 8.32 -5.36 11.56
N VAL A 95 8.61 -4.11 11.31
CA VAL A 95 8.30 -3.38 10.07
C VAL A 95 9.57 -3.23 9.25
N LEU A 96 9.48 -3.43 7.96
CA LEU A 96 10.58 -3.49 7.00
C LEU A 96 10.41 -2.42 5.93
N TRP A 97 11.50 -1.79 5.50
CA TRP A 97 11.55 -0.94 4.31
C TRP A 97 12.95 -0.99 3.68
N PRO A 98 13.09 -0.77 2.36
CA PRO A 98 14.38 -0.86 1.70
C PRO A 98 15.26 0.35 1.99
N THR A 99 16.57 0.14 1.92
CA THR A 99 17.56 1.22 1.80
C THR A 99 17.63 1.69 0.34
N GLU A 100 18.37 2.78 0.05
CA GLU A 100 18.67 3.17 -1.34
C GLU A 100 19.39 2.05 -2.12
N ARG A 101 20.28 1.33 -1.46
CA ARG A 101 20.95 0.17 -2.06
C ARG A 101 19.96 -0.96 -2.34
N GLY A 102 19.06 -1.25 -1.41
CA GLY A 102 18.01 -2.25 -1.59
C GLY A 102 17.04 -1.90 -2.71
N ALA A 103 16.59 -0.64 -2.79
CA ALA A 103 15.70 -0.16 -3.84
C ALA A 103 16.35 -0.24 -5.24
N ARG A 104 17.65 0.06 -5.36
CA ARG A 104 18.38 -0.13 -6.63
C ARG A 104 18.44 -1.60 -7.05
N ILE A 105 18.71 -2.51 -6.12
CA ILE A 105 18.75 -3.96 -6.40
C ILE A 105 17.36 -4.50 -6.77
N ALA A 106 16.30 -3.92 -6.23
CA ALA A 106 14.92 -4.28 -6.56
C ALA A 106 14.58 -4.11 -8.05
N GLY A 107 15.31 -3.27 -8.79
CA GLY A 107 15.15 -3.09 -10.23
C GLY A 107 13.82 -2.46 -10.67
N THR A 108 13.06 -1.84 -9.75
CA THR A 108 11.74 -1.25 -10.04
C THR A 108 11.82 0.14 -10.67
N GLY A 109 12.99 0.76 -10.68
CA GLY A 109 13.17 2.17 -11.06
C GLY A 109 12.66 3.18 -10.03
N LEU A 110 12.15 2.72 -8.89
CA LEU A 110 11.69 3.57 -7.78
C LEU A 110 12.85 3.82 -6.79
N SER A 111 12.92 5.04 -6.26
CA SER A 111 13.83 5.38 -5.15
C SER A 111 13.43 4.66 -3.85
N ALA A 112 14.30 4.67 -2.83
CA ALA A 112 13.89 4.18 -1.52
C ALA A 112 12.76 5.05 -0.94
N PRO A 113 11.77 4.41 -0.30
CA PRO A 113 10.70 5.15 0.36
C PRO A 113 11.20 5.85 1.61
N ARG A 114 10.51 6.91 2.00
CA ARG A 114 10.72 7.52 3.32
C ARG A 114 10.37 6.53 4.42
N PRO A 115 11.05 6.59 5.58
CA PRO A 115 10.69 5.79 6.75
C PRO A 115 9.19 5.87 7.05
N PRO A 116 8.59 4.79 7.58
CA PRO A 116 7.17 4.78 7.93
C PRO A 116 6.86 5.86 8.98
N GLY A 117 5.76 6.56 8.79
CA GLY A 117 5.26 7.63 9.66
C GLY A 117 3.80 7.39 10.05
N GLU A 118 3.04 8.48 10.22
CA GLU A 118 1.65 8.44 10.70
C GLU A 118 0.69 7.58 9.87
N ARG A 119 0.95 7.44 8.56
CA ARG A 119 0.15 6.61 7.65
C ARG A 119 0.59 5.14 7.62
N LEU A 120 1.36 4.67 8.62
CA LEU A 120 1.90 3.29 8.61
C LEU A 120 0.81 2.23 8.44
N LEU A 121 -0.30 2.31 9.21
CA LEU A 121 -1.38 1.32 9.12
C LEU A 121 -1.99 1.26 7.71
N HIS A 122 -2.26 2.41 7.13
CA HIS A 122 -2.80 2.47 5.77
C HIS A 122 -1.82 1.86 4.75
N ARG A 123 -0.54 2.20 4.81
CA ARG A 123 0.48 1.62 3.91
C ARG A 123 0.58 0.09 4.05
N LEU A 124 0.53 -0.42 5.27
CA LEU A 124 0.53 -1.86 5.52
C LEU A 124 -0.75 -2.53 5.00
N ALA A 125 -1.89 -1.87 5.13
CA ALA A 125 -3.16 -2.36 4.58
C ALA A 125 -3.14 -2.39 3.05
N VAL A 126 -2.60 -1.35 2.40
CA VAL A 126 -2.41 -1.32 0.94
C VAL A 126 -1.47 -2.43 0.48
N ALA A 127 -0.36 -2.63 1.20
CA ALA A 127 0.59 -3.72 0.91
C ALA A 127 -0.07 -5.10 1.04
N ASP A 128 -0.89 -5.31 2.06
CA ASP A 128 -1.65 -6.56 2.26
C ASP A 128 -2.56 -6.87 1.07
N VAL A 129 -3.32 -5.86 0.65
CA VAL A 129 -4.23 -5.99 -0.49
C VAL A 129 -3.45 -6.28 -1.78
N GLY A 130 -2.38 -5.53 -2.03
CA GLY A 130 -1.56 -5.72 -3.22
C GLY A 130 -0.95 -7.11 -3.29
N ILE A 131 -0.36 -7.59 -2.18
CA ILE A 131 0.22 -8.93 -2.07
C ILE A 131 -0.86 -10.01 -2.28
N ALA A 132 -2.04 -9.86 -1.69
CA ALA A 132 -3.13 -10.80 -1.85
C ALA A 132 -3.63 -10.86 -3.30
N LEU A 133 -3.74 -9.71 -3.97
CA LEU A 133 -4.14 -9.65 -5.39
C LEU A 133 -3.09 -10.31 -6.30
N GLU A 134 -1.80 -10.03 -6.08
CA GLU A 134 -0.71 -10.67 -6.84
C GLU A 134 -0.68 -12.19 -6.63
N ALA A 135 -0.89 -12.66 -5.40
CA ALA A 135 -0.98 -14.08 -5.10
C ALA A 135 -2.18 -14.77 -5.80
N ASN A 136 -3.22 -14.02 -6.14
CA ASN A 136 -4.36 -14.48 -6.94
C ASN A 136 -4.18 -14.27 -8.45
N GLY A 137 -2.98 -13.92 -8.91
CA GLY A 137 -2.65 -13.81 -10.34
C GLY A 137 -3.03 -12.50 -11.01
N TYR A 138 -3.42 -11.48 -10.24
CA TYR A 138 -3.66 -10.15 -10.78
C TYR A 138 -2.35 -9.40 -11.00
N ALA A 139 -2.25 -8.67 -12.09
CA ALA A 139 -1.21 -7.67 -12.27
C ALA A 139 -1.59 -6.40 -11.48
N VAL A 140 -0.69 -5.95 -10.60
CA VAL A 140 -0.96 -4.85 -9.66
C VAL A 140 0.11 -3.77 -9.82
N LEU A 141 -0.31 -2.51 -9.88
CA LEU A 141 0.55 -1.33 -9.74
C LEU A 141 0.26 -0.66 -8.39
N SER A 142 1.30 -0.33 -7.67
CA SER A 142 1.21 0.49 -6.45
C SER A 142 1.04 1.98 -6.79
N GLU A 143 0.54 2.78 -5.84
CA GLU A 143 0.49 4.24 -5.95
C GLU A 143 1.84 4.83 -6.41
N ARG A 144 2.95 4.30 -5.91
CA ARG A 144 4.30 4.77 -6.25
C ARG A 144 4.65 4.51 -7.72
N GLU A 145 4.26 3.36 -8.26
CA GLU A 145 4.47 3.02 -9.68
C GLU A 145 3.58 3.88 -10.56
N VAL A 146 2.33 4.07 -10.17
CA VAL A 146 1.39 4.97 -10.84
C VAL A 146 1.94 6.40 -10.87
N HIS A 147 2.38 6.91 -9.73
CA HIS A 147 2.94 8.27 -9.61
C HIS A 147 4.22 8.45 -10.46
N ALA A 148 5.11 7.46 -10.42
CA ALA A 148 6.34 7.49 -11.23
C ALA A 148 6.05 7.40 -12.74
N ALA A 149 5.05 6.63 -13.14
CA ALA A 149 4.63 6.54 -14.53
C ALA A 149 4.01 7.85 -15.02
N GLU A 150 3.11 8.47 -14.24
CA GLU A 150 2.47 9.73 -14.57
C GLU A 150 3.43 10.93 -14.65
N ALA A 151 4.61 10.81 -14.05
CA ALA A 151 5.65 11.84 -14.14
C ALA A 151 6.31 11.92 -15.53
N VAL A 152 6.18 10.85 -16.35
CA VAL A 152 6.82 10.77 -17.67
C VAL A 152 5.72 10.65 -18.75
N PRO A 153 5.63 11.60 -19.69
CA PRO A 153 4.64 11.55 -20.77
C PRO A 153 4.69 10.23 -21.55
N GLY A 154 3.51 9.66 -21.82
CA GLY A 154 3.37 8.40 -22.56
C GLY A 154 3.70 7.13 -21.79
N ARG A 155 4.41 7.20 -20.67
CA ARG A 155 4.79 6.01 -19.89
C ARG A 155 3.62 5.24 -19.28
N PRO A 156 2.53 5.89 -18.79
CA PRO A 156 1.36 5.15 -18.33
C PRO A 156 0.76 4.23 -19.40
N ALA A 157 0.65 4.72 -20.64
CA ALA A 157 0.15 3.91 -21.75
C ALA A 157 1.08 2.73 -22.04
N GLN A 158 2.39 2.96 -22.12
CA GLN A 158 3.37 1.89 -22.31
C GLN A 158 3.33 0.85 -21.20
N LEU A 159 3.20 1.29 -19.93
CA LEU A 159 3.10 0.40 -18.78
C LEU A 159 1.86 -0.49 -18.87
N LEU A 160 0.71 0.09 -19.22
CA LEU A 160 -0.53 -0.67 -19.39
C LEU A 160 -0.47 -1.61 -20.61
N GLU A 161 0.22 -1.22 -21.66
CA GLU A 161 0.46 -2.08 -22.81
C GLU A 161 1.30 -3.30 -22.46
N THR A 162 2.39 -3.12 -21.65
CA THR A 162 3.16 -4.26 -21.14
C THR A 162 2.35 -5.20 -20.24
N MET A 163 1.33 -4.67 -19.57
CA MET A 163 0.35 -5.45 -18.80
C MET A 163 -0.79 -6.01 -19.67
N ARG A 164 -0.72 -5.86 -20.99
CA ARG A 164 -1.72 -6.32 -21.97
C ARG A 164 -3.12 -5.73 -21.75
N VAL A 165 -3.19 -4.45 -21.47
CA VAL A 165 -4.46 -3.72 -21.37
C VAL A 165 -4.77 -3.05 -22.71
N PRO A 166 -5.78 -3.52 -23.46
CA PRO A 166 -6.13 -2.90 -24.73
C PRO A 166 -6.87 -1.58 -24.55
N GLY A 167 -6.76 -0.69 -25.53
CA GLY A 167 -7.61 0.48 -25.65
C GLY A 167 -7.28 1.65 -24.74
N VAL A 168 -6.05 1.73 -24.21
CA VAL A 168 -5.60 2.92 -23.48
C VAL A 168 -5.26 4.02 -24.51
N PRO A 169 -5.88 5.22 -24.41
CA PRO A 169 -5.58 6.31 -25.34
C PRO A 169 -4.11 6.70 -25.30
N THR A 170 -3.43 6.63 -26.42
CA THR A 170 -2.11 7.23 -26.59
C THR A 170 -2.26 8.74 -26.54
N GLY A 171 -1.49 9.42 -25.67
CA GLY A 171 -1.54 10.87 -25.52
C GLY A 171 -2.44 11.40 -24.42
N ALA A 172 -2.92 10.54 -23.52
CA ALA A 172 -3.61 10.97 -22.31
C ALA A 172 -2.79 12.01 -21.52
N ARG A 173 -3.46 13.06 -21.07
CA ARG A 173 -2.85 14.08 -20.19
C ARG A 173 -2.51 13.47 -18.84
N ARG A 174 -1.66 14.18 -18.08
CA ARG A 174 -1.33 13.79 -16.72
C ARG A 174 -2.60 13.57 -15.90
N GLY A 175 -2.71 12.43 -15.22
CA GLY A 175 -3.88 12.08 -14.41
C GLY A 175 -5.10 11.56 -15.19
N GLU A 176 -5.00 11.36 -16.50
CA GLU A 176 -6.11 10.84 -17.31
C GLU A 176 -6.06 9.33 -17.53
N THR A 177 -4.89 8.73 -17.34
CA THR A 177 -4.69 7.31 -17.66
C THR A 177 -4.80 6.39 -16.44
N LEU A 178 -4.10 6.69 -15.37
CA LEU A 178 -4.06 5.89 -14.13
C LEU A 178 -4.64 6.64 -12.95
N ALA A 179 -4.24 7.91 -12.77
CA ALA A 179 -4.80 8.81 -11.80
C ALA A 179 -6.06 9.52 -12.32
N VAL A 180 -6.80 10.21 -11.47
CA VAL A 180 -7.99 10.96 -11.86
C VAL A 180 -7.92 12.43 -11.43
N PRO A 181 -8.30 13.38 -12.30
CA PRO A 181 -8.32 14.79 -11.94
C PRO A 181 -9.44 15.09 -10.93
N VAL A 182 -9.09 15.71 -9.81
CA VAL A 182 -10.02 16.17 -8.78
C VAL A 182 -10.08 17.70 -8.80
N GLY A 183 -11.18 18.24 -9.33
CA GLY A 183 -11.26 19.68 -9.58
C GLY A 183 -10.29 20.16 -10.67
N ALA A 184 -9.89 21.43 -10.60
CA ALA A 184 -9.06 22.04 -11.63
C ALA A 184 -7.55 21.87 -11.41
N ARG A 185 -7.10 21.59 -10.20
CA ARG A 185 -5.67 21.67 -9.83
C ARG A 185 -5.13 20.43 -9.12
N ALA A 186 -5.99 19.54 -8.63
CA ALA A 186 -5.58 18.36 -7.89
C ALA A 186 -5.73 17.11 -8.73
N VAL A 187 -4.89 16.12 -8.45
CA VAL A 187 -4.95 14.79 -9.03
C VAL A 187 -5.00 13.79 -7.88
N HIS A 188 -5.89 12.81 -7.98
CA HIS A 188 -5.97 11.70 -7.04
C HIS A 188 -5.37 10.45 -7.67
N TRP A 189 -4.42 9.84 -6.99
CA TRP A 189 -3.85 8.55 -7.34
C TRP A 189 -4.53 7.46 -6.52
N PRO A 190 -5.00 6.39 -7.16
CA PRO A 190 -5.50 5.24 -6.43
C PRO A 190 -4.37 4.58 -5.62
N ASP A 191 -4.71 3.96 -4.50
CA ASP A 191 -3.74 3.21 -3.70
C ASP A 191 -3.10 2.08 -4.52
N LEU A 192 -3.91 1.40 -5.38
CA LEU A 192 -3.46 0.38 -6.32
C LEU A 192 -4.23 0.52 -7.65
N VAL A 193 -3.60 0.06 -8.71
CA VAL A 193 -4.27 -0.20 -9.99
C VAL A 193 -4.15 -1.68 -10.30
N VAL A 194 -5.27 -2.34 -10.57
CA VAL A 194 -5.34 -3.76 -10.88
C VAL A 194 -5.72 -3.95 -12.33
N VAL A 195 -5.01 -4.86 -12.99
CA VAL A 195 -5.30 -5.32 -14.33
C VAL A 195 -5.78 -6.76 -14.25
N GLU A 196 -7.01 -7.00 -14.69
CA GLU A 196 -7.55 -8.36 -14.76
C GLU A 196 -6.84 -9.17 -15.87
N PRO A 197 -6.72 -10.52 -15.71
CA PRO A 197 -6.09 -11.38 -16.72
C PRO A 197 -6.80 -11.33 -18.08
N THR A 198 -8.10 -11.08 -18.10
CA THR A 198 -8.89 -10.83 -19.31
C THR A 198 -8.80 -9.36 -19.72
N PRO A 199 -8.67 -9.03 -21.00
CA PRO A 199 -8.51 -7.64 -21.44
C PRO A 199 -9.73 -6.81 -21.05
N ARG A 200 -9.59 -6.06 -20.00
CA ARG A 200 -10.57 -5.09 -19.47
C ARG A 200 -9.85 -3.83 -19.03
N PHE A 201 -10.59 -2.77 -18.81
CA PHE A 201 -10.03 -1.52 -18.27
C PHE A 201 -9.44 -1.73 -16.89
N PRO A 202 -8.34 -1.01 -16.55
CA PRO A 202 -7.75 -1.05 -15.22
C PRO A 202 -8.80 -0.69 -14.15
N ILE A 203 -8.70 -1.35 -13.01
CA ILE A 203 -9.55 -1.10 -11.85
C ILE A 203 -8.73 -0.28 -10.85
N ALA A 204 -9.21 0.90 -10.47
CA ALA A 204 -8.67 1.64 -9.34
C ALA A 204 -9.07 0.92 -8.04
N VAL A 205 -8.13 0.69 -7.15
CA VAL A 205 -8.39 0.09 -5.84
C VAL A 205 -8.04 1.10 -4.75
N GLU A 206 -8.99 1.35 -3.88
CA GLU A 206 -8.87 2.20 -2.70
C GLU A 206 -8.96 1.35 -1.44
N VAL A 207 -8.01 1.50 -0.55
CA VAL A 207 -7.99 0.84 0.76
C VAL A 207 -8.31 1.86 1.83
N GLU A 208 -9.53 1.89 2.32
CA GLU A 208 -9.96 2.95 3.21
C GLU A 208 -10.34 2.42 4.60
N LEU A 209 -9.56 2.80 5.58
CA LEU A 209 -9.72 2.33 6.96
C LEU A 209 -10.47 3.33 7.86
N THR A 210 -10.65 4.55 7.38
CA THR A 210 -11.24 5.66 8.15
C THR A 210 -12.12 6.50 7.25
N PRO A 211 -13.32 6.91 7.67
CA PRO A 211 -14.14 7.85 6.92
C PRO A 211 -13.36 9.12 6.57
N LYS A 212 -13.53 9.58 5.35
CA LYS A 212 -13.03 10.89 4.88
C LYS A 212 -14.07 11.97 5.13
N ALA A 213 -13.64 13.24 5.08
CA ALA A 213 -14.57 14.34 4.99
C ALA A 213 -15.48 14.13 3.76
N THR A 214 -16.78 14.29 3.95
CA THR A 214 -17.81 13.94 2.95
C THR A 214 -17.57 14.63 1.60
N ASP A 215 -17.21 15.92 1.62
CA ASP A 215 -16.98 16.66 0.38
C ASP A 215 -15.72 16.19 -0.37
N ALA A 216 -14.65 15.83 0.37
CA ALA A 216 -13.44 15.28 -0.22
C ALA A 216 -13.72 13.90 -0.86
N LEU A 217 -14.49 13.04 -0.18
CA LEU A 217 -14.91 11.76 -0.72
C LEU A 217 -15.77 11.93 -1.97
N ARG A 218 -16.78 12.79 -1.91
CA ARG A 218 -17.64 13.10 -3.08
C ARG A 218 -16.84 13.62 -4.27
N ALA A 219 -15.83 14.48 -4.02
CA ALA A 219 -14.98 15.02 -5.08
C ALA A 219 -14.19 13.90 -5.78
N ILE A 220 -13.62 12.97 -5.04
CA ILE A 220 -12.90 11.79 -5.56
C ILE A 220 -13.85 10.88 -6.35
N LEU A 221 -15.02 10.54 -5.80
CA LEU A 221 -16.00 9.70 -6.46
C LEU A 221 -16.51 10.31 -7.77
N ARG A 222 -16.80 11.62 -7.79
CA ARG A 222 -17.17 12.35 -9.00
C ARG A 222 -16.02 12.36 -10.03
N ALA A 223 -14.76 12.41 -9.58
CA ALA A 223 -13.60 12.32 -10.46
C ALA A 223 -13.51 10.95 -11.12
N TYR A 224 -13.68 9.87 -10.37
CA TYR A 224 -13.75 8.50 -10.89
C TYR A 224 -14.90 8.33 -11.91
N ARG A 225 -16.08 8.86 -11.58
CA ARG A 225 -17.22 8.84 -12.51
C ARG A 225 -16.90 9.57 -13.82
N ARG A 226 -16.37 10.80 -13.76
CA ARG A 226 -16.02 11.58 -14.94
C ARG A 226 -14.98 10.90 -15.81
N ALA A 227 -13.97 10.27 -15.17
CA ALA A 227 -12.93 9.51 -15.84
C ALA A 227 -13.41 8.12 -16.31
N GLN A 228 -14.68 7.76 -16.06
CA GLN A 228 -15.25 6.46 -16.38
C GLN A 228 -14.42 5.28 -15.84
N ARG A 229 -13.85 5.42 -14.63
CA ARG A 229 -13.05 4.39 -13.99
C ARG A 229 -13.91 3.44 -13.17
N ARG A 230 -13.60 2.15 -13.28
CA ARG A 230 -14.07 1.15 -12.32
C ARG A 230 -13.27 1.32 -11.03
N VAL A 231 -13.95 1.30 -9.90
CA VAL A 231 -13.32 1.49 -8.60
C VAL A 231 -13.75 0.38 -7.64
N LEU A 232 -12.78 -0.22 -6.97
CA LEU A 232 -12.98 -1.16 -5.87
C LEU A 232 -12.53 -0.50 -4.57
N TYR A 233 -13.44 -0.25 -3.65
CA TYR A 233 -13.12 0.11 -2.28
C TYR A 233 -13.03 -1.15 -1.42
N LEU A 234 -11.87 -1.33 -0.77
CA LEU A 234 -11.69 -2.27 0.32
C LEU A 234 -11.74 -1.49 1.62
N ALA A 235 -12.86 -1.56 2.30
CA ALA A 235 -13.25 -0.59 3.32
C ALA A 235 -13.60 -1.26 4.65
N THR A 236 -13.33 -0.55 5.75
CA THR A 236 -13.91 -0.88 7.05
C THR A 236 -15.40 -0.55 7.04
N GLU A 237 -16.16 -1.14 7.97
CA GLU A 237 -17.60 -0.98 8.00
C GLU A 237 -18.05 0.49 8.12
N PRO A 238 -17.46 1.38 8.94
CA PRO A 238 -17.84 2.79 8.94
C PRO A 238 -17.65 3.50 7.60
N VAL A 239 -16.60 3.13 6.86
CA VAL A 239 -16.34 3.66 5.50
C VAL A 239 -17.34 3.09 4.50
N ALA A 240 -17.65 1.80 4.59
CA ALA A 240 -18.64 1.18 3.73
C ALA A 240 -20.01 1.84 3.89
N ARG A 241 -20.43 2.15 5.12
CA ARG A 241 -21.65 2.92 5.40
C ARG A 241 -21.61 4.34 4.81
N GLN A 242 -20.48 5.02 4.92
CA GLN A 242 -20.29 6.34 4.31
C GLN A 242 -20.42 6.30 2.79
N LEU A 243 -19.92 5.24 2.16
CA LEU A 243 -19.95 5.06 0.70
C LEU A 243 -21.33 4.64 0.20
N GLN A 244 -21.94 3.63 0.82
CA GLN A 244 -23.12 2.95 0.33
C GLN A 244 -24.44 3.47 0.95
N GLY A 245 -24.36 4.21 2.05
CA GLY A 245 -25.52 4.55 2.87
C GLY A 245 -25.85 3.48 3.92
N HIS A 246 -26.86 3.73 4.69
CA HIS A 246 -27.30 2.85 5.79
C HIS A 246 -28.72 3.19 6.24
N PRO A 247 -29.43 2.27 6.92
CA PRO A 247 -30.67 2.59 7.60
C PRO A 247 -30.46 3.65 8.68
N GLY A 248 -31.29 4.67 8.68
CA GLY A 248 -31.37 5.67 9.74
C GLY A 248 -32.05 5.12 11.01
N PRO A 249 -32.10 5.91 12.10
CA PRO A 249 -32.75 5.53 13.37
C PRO A 249 -34.24 5.23 13.25
N ASP A 250 -34.90 5.86 12.29
CA ASP A 250 -36.31 5.72 11.95
C ASP A 250 -36.57 4.60 10.92
N GLY A 251 -35.53 3.86 10.52
CA GLY A 251 -35.57 2.85 9.47
C GLY A 251 -35.55 3.39 8.05
N ALA A 252 -35.62 4.72 7.84
CA ALA A 252 -35.46 5.31 6.53
C ALA A 252 -34.02 5.14 6.02
N TRP A 253 -33.87 4.96 4.70
CA TRP A 253 -32.55 4.82 4.10
C TRP A 253 -31.85 6.19 4.00
N VAL A 254 -30.63 6.28 4.49
CA VAL A 254 -29.75 7.43 4.32
C VAL A 254 -28.78 7.11 3.20
N ASP A 255 -28.80 7.91 2.14
CA ASP A 255 -27.93 7.72 0.98
C ASP A 255 -26.47 7.94 1.32
N GLY A 256 -25.60 7.14 0.70
CA GLY A 256 -24.16 7.28 0.84
C GLY A 256 -23.55 8.18 -0.24
N ALA A 257 -22.28 8.47 -0.07
CA ALA A 257 -21.54 9.35 -0.98
C ALA A 257 -21.49 8.84 -2.44
N ALA A 258 -21.67 7.53 -2.65
CA ALA A 258 -21.71 6.94 -3.97
C ALA A 258 -22.94 7.35 -4.78
N GLN A 259 -24.11 7.35 -4.14
CA GLN A 259 -25.37 7.79 -4.74
C GLN A 259 -25.29 9.27 -5.07
N ASP A 260 -24.80 10.10 -4.16
CA ASP A 260 -24.59 11.54 -4.37
C ASP A 260 -23.63 11.84 -5.54
N ALA A 261 -22.63 10.99 -5.73
CA ALA A 261 -21.72 11.11 -6.86
C ALA A 261 -22.29 10.53 -8.17
N GLY A 262 -23.45 9.86 -8.10
CA GLY A 262 -24.08 9.18 -9.24
C GLY A 262 -23.33 7.93 -9.69
N LEU A 263 -22.57 7.28 -8.80
CA LEU A 263 -22.00 5.97 -9.00
C LEU A 263 -22.99 4.90 -8.54
N ARG A 264 -23.14 3.85 -9.34
CA ARG A 264 -24.04 2.74 -9.03
C ARG A 264 -23.28 1.52 -8.53
N PRO A 265 -23.86 0.72 -7.62
CA PRO A 265 -23.29 -0.58 -7.26
C PRO A 265 -23.26 -1.53 -8.47
N PRO A 266 -22.32 -2.52 -8.49
CA PRO A 266 -22.31 -3.53 -9.52
C PRO A 266 -23.53 -4.45 -9.34
N GLY A 267 -24.33 -4.58 -10.35
CA GLY A 267 -25.54 -5.41 -10.35
C GLY A 267 -26.49 -5.07 -11.49
N GLU A 268 -26.40 -3.86 -12.02
CA GLU A 268 -27.13 -3.44 -13.20
C GLU A 268 -26.18 -2.99 -14.30
N PRO A 269 -25.60 -3.90 -15.09
CA PRO A 269 -24.81 -3.51 -16.24
C PRO A 269 -25.74 -2.89 -17.28
N ARG A 270 -25.68 -1.58 -17.46
CA ARG A 270 -26.25 -0.95 -18.64
C ARG A 270 -25.17 -0.82 -19.71
N PRO A 271 -25.43 -1.20 -20.96
CA PRO A 271 -24.50 -0.94 -22.06
C PRO A 271 -24.12 0.54 -22.09
N GLY A 272 -22.82 0.85 -22.09
CA GLY A 272 -22.31 2.23 -22.18
C GLY A 272 -22.07 2.94 -20.84
N VAL A 273 -22.32 2.34 -19.68
CA VAL A 273 -21.99 2.93 -18.37
C VAL A 273 -20.69 2.31 -17.84
N VAL A 274 -19.58 2.97 -18.14
CA VAL A 274 -18.27 2.71 -17.54
C VAL A 274 -18.20 3.57 -16.27
N GLY A 275 -17.87 3.00 -15.12
CA GLY A 275 -17.80 3.72 -13.85
C GLY A 275 -18.58 3.03 -12.76
N GLN A 276 -18.27 1.76 -12.53
CA GLN A 276 -18.89 0.96 -11.46
C GLN A 276 -18.05 1.08 -10.18
N LEU A 277 -18.73 1.32 -9.08
CA LEU A 277 -18.15 1.27 -7.74
C LEU A 277 -18.52 -0.05 -7.08
N SER A 278 -17.50 -0.81 -6.68
CA SER A 278 -17.64 -1.96 -5.79
C SER A 278 -17.10 -1.61 -4.41
N VAL A 279 -17.84 -1.92 -3.36
CA VAL A 279 -17.38 -1.81 -1.98
C VAL A 279 -17.35 -3.21 -1.38
N ARG A 280 -16.20 -3.59 -0.83
CA ARG A 280 -15.98 -4.88 -0.19
C ARG A 280 -15.37 -4.67 1.20
N PRO A 281 -15.62 -5.56 2.16
CA PRO A 281 -14.95 -5.51 3.44
C PRO A 281 -13.44 -5.59 3.27
N PHE A 282 -12.72 -4.76 4.04
CA PHE A 282 -11.27 -4.87 4.13
C PHE A 282 -10.91 -6.16 4.87
N THR A 283 -10.08 -6.96 4.25
CA THR A 283 -9.46 -8.15 4.85
C THR A 283 -7.95 -8.03 4.70
N ALA A 284 -7.19 -8.57 5.64
CA ALA A 284 -5.74 -8.53 5.61
C ALA A 284 -5.13 -9.93 5.78
N VAL A 285 -4.04 -10.17 5.08
CA VAL A 285 -3.21 -11.37 5.21
C VAL A 285 -2.48 -11.36 6.55
N ASP A 286 -1.99 -10.19 6.99
CA ASP A 286 -1.38 -10.04 8.31
C ASP A 286 -2.47 -9.86 9.39
N PRO A 287 -2.60 -10.81 10.35
CA PRO A 287 -3.62 -10.74 11.39
C PRO A 287 -3.47 -9.52 12.31
N VAL A 288 -2.31 -8.89 12.38
CA VAL A 288 -2.12 -7.66 13.16
C VAL A 288 -2.66 -6.45 12.41
N VAL A 289 -2.44 -6.37 11.10
CA VAL A 289 -3.04 -5.34 10.25
C VAL A 289 -4.57 -5.45 10.31
N ALA A 290 -5.13 -6.67 10.16
CA ALA A 290 -6.56 -6.92 10.28
C ALA A 290 -7.12 -6.44 11.63
N ARG A 291 -6.51 -6.85 12.74
CA ARG A 291 -6.92 -6.46 14.09
C ARG A 291 -6.86 -4.94 14.30
N ARG A 292 -5.79 -4.28 13.85
CA ARG A 292 -5.63 -2.83 14.00
C ARG A 292 -6.63 -2.04 13.16
N ALA A 293 -6.93 -2.49 11.95
CA ALA A 293 -7.99 -1.93 11.14
C ALA A 293 -9.35 -2.04 11.83
N ALA A 294 -9.68 -3.22 12.38
CA ALA A 294 -10.90 -3.46 13.13
C ALA A 294 -10.99 -2.59 14.41
N GLN A 295 -9.90 -2.47 15.18
CA GLN A 295 -9.84 -1.60 16.36
C GLN A 295 -10.07 -0.12 16.00
N ARG A 296 -9.51 0.33 14.88
CA ARG A 296 -9.72 1.69 14.38
C ARG A 296 -11.18 1.91 13.99
N ALA A 297 -11.77 0.96 13.27
CA ALA A 297 -13.19 1.01 12.91
C ALA A 297 -14.12 1.03 14.13
N ALA A 298 -13.82 0.24 15.15
CA ALA A 298 -14.60 0.18 16.39
C ALA A 298 -14.60 1.52 17.16
N ARG A 299 -13.45 2.20 17.23
CA ARG A 299 -13.35 3.54 17.87
C ARG A 299 -14.19 4.60 17.18
N LEU A 300 -14.37 4.49 15.87
CA LEU A 300 -15.17 5.42 15.08
C LEU A 300 -16.68 5.18 15.17
N ARG A 301 -17.10 4.03 15.74
CA ARG A 301 -18.52 3.74 16.00
C ARG A 301 -19.00 4.19 17.38
N GLY A 302 -18.07 4.37 18.32
CA GLY A 302 -18.38 4.70 19.72
C GLY A 302 -18.23 6.19 20.06
N GLY A 303 -17.89 7.04 19.13
CA GLY A 303 -17.86 8.50 19.22
C GLY A 303 -18.87 9.11 18.26
#